data_37e7bd1ceabc30b5f1aaab1ab343fea8
#
_entry.id   37e7bd1ceabc30b5f1aaab1ab343fea8
#
_cell.length_a   1.000
_cell.length_b   1.000
_cell.length_c   1.000
_cell.angle_alpha   90.00
_cell.angle_beta   90.00
_cell.angle_gamma   90.00
#
_symmetry.space_group_name_H-M   'P 1'
#
loop_
_entity.id
_entity.type
_entity.pdbx_description
1 polymer ?
#
loop_
_entity_poly.entity_id
_entity_poly.type
_entity_poly.pdbx_seq_one_letter_code
_entity_poly.pdbx_strand_id
1 'polypeptide(L)'
;DTSSAYGQSERVLGHCLKEYSRNEYFLVTKLSNQEQREGNVRQALLRSLKHLKTDSVDLYLMHWPQPDTYLDCWKQMEQLYKEGYAKAIGVCNFKEHHFDQLMRVAEIKPMVCQIESHPLFPQNNMLSYCKENNIQMMAYTPTGRMDARIKNSESMKKISEKYQKNIAQVILRWHCQRGVIPVVNTTNIEHLKDNMDIFDFSLQPDEMELIDMMNINCRLRYDPDTVDFTKC
;
A
#
# COMPACT_ATOMS: atom_id res chain seq x y z
N ASP A 1 6.83 -2.61 5.21
CA ASP A 1 5.95 -1.43 5.19
C ASP A 1 5.60 -1.03 6.62
N THR A 2 5.80 0.23 6.95
CA THR A 2 5.45 0.85 8.24
C THR A 2 4.99 2.29 8.04
N SER A 3 4.82 3.04 9.14
CA SER A 3 4.50 4.47 9.13
C SER A 3 4.83 5.09 10.48
N SER A 4 5.18 6.36 10.51
CA SER A 4 5.30 7.15 11.74
C SER A 4 3.99 7.19 12.54
N ALA A 5 2.83 7.00 11.88
CA ALA A 5 1.52 6.90 12.52
C ALA A 5 1.25 5.57 13.25
N TYR A 6 2.10 4.55 13.08
CA TYR A 6 1.86 3.21 13.63
C TYR A 6 2.54 3.00 15.00
N GLY A 7 2.49 3.97 15.87
CA GLY A 7 3.02 3.91 17.23
C GLY A 7 4.51 3.59 17.27
N GLN A 8 4.89 2.46 17.84
CA GLN A 8 6.30 2.05 17.98
C GLN A 8 6.83 1.22 16.78
N SER A 9 6.03 1.03 15.72
CA SER A 9 6.35 0.12 14.62
C SER A 9 7.70 0.39 13.97
N GLU A 10 8.04 1.67 13.69
CA GLU A 10 9.35 2.03 13.13
C GLU A 10 10.51 1.65 14.05
N ARG A 11 10.37 1.85 15.37
CA ARG A 11 11.42 1.51 16.35
C ARG A 11 11.63 0.01 16.46
N VAL A 12 10.52 -0.75 16.50
CA VAL A 12 10.56 -2.22 16.53
C VAL A 12 11.20 -2.75 15.27
N LEU A 13 10.77 -2.26 14.11
CA LEU A 13 11.31 -2.66 12.83
C LEU A 13 12.81 -2.34 12.71
N GLY A 14 13.22 -1.13 13.09
CA GLY A 14 14.63 -0.72 13.11
C GLY A 14 15.48 -1.52 14.09
N HIS A 15 14.88 -2.13 15.13
CA HIS A 15 15.58 -3.07 16.00
C HIS A 15 15.74 -4.44 15.31
N CYS A 16 14.67 -4.96 14.72
CA CYS A 16 14.70 -6.28 14.07
C CYS A 16 15.60 -6.31 12.83
N LEU A 17 15.59 -5.23 12.04
CA LEU A 17 16.37 -5.17 10.79
C LEU A 17 17.89 -5.05 10.98
N LYS A 18 18.40 -4.85 12.20
CA LYS A 18 19.84 -4.82 12.48
C LYS A 18 20.58 -6.10 12.11
N GLU A 19 19.88 -7.24 12.16
CA GLU A 19 20.44 -8.56 11.87
C GLU A 19 20.58 -8.83 10.36
N TYR A 20 20.07 -7.92 9.52
CA TYR A 20 20.03 -8.06 8.07
C TYR A 20 20.82 -6.94 7.39
N SER A 21 21.50 -7.28 6.28
CA SER A 21 22.15 -6.27 5.45
C SER A 21 21.11 -5.37 4.77
N ARG A 22 21.42 -4.08 4.61
CA ARG A 22 20.44 -3.08 4.10
C ARG A 22 19.86 -3.45 2.72
N ASN A 23 20.56 -4.20 1.90
CA ASN A 23 20.15 -4.64 0.57
C ASN A 23 19.26 -5.91 0.56
N GLU A 24 19.04 -6.54 1.71
CA GLU A 24 18.22 -7.75 1.82
C GLU A 24 16.73 -7.46 1.97
N TYR A 25 16.34 -6.20 2.17
CA TYR A 25 14.95 -5.82 2.37
C TYR A 25 14.59 -4.49 1.68
N PHE A 26 13.33 -4.38 1.29
CA PHE A 26 12.74 -3.16 0.75
C PHE A 26 11.95 -2.46 1.87
N LEU A 27 12.40 -1.27 2.26
CA LEU A 27 11.88 -0.55 3.41
C LEU A 27 10.95 0.58 2.99
N VAL A 28 9.72 0.54 3.51
CA VAL A 28 8.69 1.56 3.25
C VAL A 28 8.28 2.20 4.55
N THR A 29 8.26 3.54 4.60
CA THR A 29 7.56 4.29 5.65
C THR A 29 6.73 5.42 5.07
N LYS A 30 5.91 6.08 5.91
CA LYS A 30 4.92 7.05 5.47
C LYS A 30 4.93 8.31 6.33
N LEU A 31 4.76 9.45 5.67
CA LEU A 31 4.48 10.74 6.27
C LEU A 31 3.05 10.76 6.83
N SER A 32 2.89 10.86 8.12
CA SER A 32 1.57 10.89 8.77
C SER A 32 0.82 12.20 8.50
N ASN A 33 -0.51 12.18 8.73
CA ASN A 33 -1.33 13.38 8.60
C ASN A 33 -0.93 14.48 9.58
N GLN A 34 -0.53 14.11 10.79
CA GLN A 34 -0.03 15.07 11.76
C GLN A 34 1.23 15.77 11.25
N GLU A 35 2.19 15.02 10.74
CA GLU A 35 3.45 15.58 10.21
C GLU A 35 3.22 16.44 8.96
N GLN A 36 2.22 16.12 8.14
CA GLN A 36 1.82 16.99 7.03
C GLN A 36 1.31 18.34 7.53
N ARG A 37 0.46 18.35 8.58
CA ARG A 37 -0.01 19.60 9.20
C ARG A 37 1.11 20.41 9.87
N GLU A 38 2.12 19.76 10.41
CA GLU A 38 3.33 20.40 10.95
C GLU A 38 4.18 21.06 9.85
N GLY A 39 4.04 20.62 8.60
CA GLY A 39 4.64 21.23 7.43
C GLY A 39 6.16 21.04 7.28
N ASN A 40 6.79 20.21 8.11
CA ASN A 40 8.23 19.95 8.06
C ASN A 40 8.53 18.48 7.72
N VAL A 41 8.35 18.16 6.44
CA VAL A 41 8.50 16.79 5.90
C VAL A 41 9.92 16.26 6.08
N ARG A 42 10.95 17.15 5.96
CA ARG A 42 12.35 16.78 6.19
C ARG A 42 12.57 16.28 7.61
N GLN A 43 12.13 17.03 8.61
CA GLN A 43 12.29 16.59 10.01
C GLN A 43 11.50 15.33 10.29
N ALA A 44 10.31 15.16 9.71
CA ALA A 44 9.51 13.96 9.83
C ALA A 44 10.29 12.73 9.32
N LEU A 45 10.82 12.78 8.09
CA LEU A 45 11.62 11.67 7.55
C LEU A 45 12.87 11.40 8.36
N LEU A 46 13.62 12.43 8.78
CA LEU A 46 14.82 12.24 9.60
C LEU A 46 14.51 11.57 10.95
N ARG A 47 13.34 11.87 11.56
CA ARG A 47 12.86 11.13 12.76
C ARG A 47 12.60 9.66 12.45
N SER A 48 11.91 9.38 11.35
CA SER A 48 11.64 8.03 10.89
C SER A 48 12.94 7.25 10.63
N LEU A 49 13.90 7.83 9.92
CA LEU A 49 15.20 7.21 9.65
C LEU A 49 15.96 6.87 10.95
N LYS A 50 15.92 7.78 11.92
CA LYS A 50 16.50 7.54 13.26
C LYS A 50 15.83 6.36 13.97
N HIS A 51 14.49 6.24 13.91
CA HIS A 51 13.75 5.13 14.50
C HIS A 51 14.07 3.81 13.78
N LEU A 52 14.10 3.85 12.45
CA LEU A 52 14.41 2.70 11.58
C LEU A 52 15.90 2.32 11.57
N LYS A 53 16.79 3.18 12.12
CA LYS A 53 18.25 2.98 12.18
C LYS A 53 18.88 2.78 10.81
N THR A 54 18.51 3.61 9.87
CA THR A 54 18.99 3.61 8.48
C THR A 54 19.18 5.04 8.00
N ASP A 55 19.98 5.21 6.95
CA ASP A 55 20.22 6.54 6.35
C ASP A 55 19.22 6.84 5.22
N SER A 56 18.50 5.84 4.72
CA SER A 56 17.50 6.01 3.65
C SER A 56 16.43 4.94 3.68
N VAL A 57 15.27 5.24 3.08
CA VAL A 57 14.20 4.27 2.80
C VAL A 57 14.13 3.99 1.29
N ASP A 58 13.60 2.83 0.92
CA ASP A 58 13.41 2.51 -0.50
C ASP A 58 12.17 3.21 -1.05
N LEU A 59 11.13 3.41 -0.21
CA LEU A 59 9.92 4.12 -0.60
C LEU A 59 9.40 4.97 0.57
N TYR A 60 9.17 6.25 0.29
CA TYR A 60 8.51 7.17 1.21
C TYR A 60 7.15 7.56 0.67
N LEU A 61 6.10 7.30 1.43
CA LEU A 61 4.71 7.53 1.01
C LEU A 61 4.07 8.67 1.80
N MET A 62 3.33 9.51 1.12
CA MET A 62 2.36 10.40 1.78
C MET A 62 1.16 9.56 2.21
N HIS A 63 0.81 9.54 3.52
CA HIS A 63 -0.15 8.56 4.05
C HIS A 63 -1.59 8.83 3.61
N TRP A 64 -1.98 10.10 3.48
CA TRP A 64 -3.28 10.54 3.01
C TRP A 64 -3.16 11.88 2.26
N PRO A 65 -4.11 12.22 1.38
CA PRO A 65 -4.17 13.56 0.76
C PRO A 65 -4.71 14.58 1.78
N GLN A 66 -3.91 14.93 2.79
CA GLN A 66 -4.30 15.89 3.81
C GLN A 66 -4.65 17.24 3.17
N PRO A 67 -5.89 17.73 3.24
CA PRO A 67 -6.30 18.99 2.63
C PRO A 67 -5.37 20.14 2.97
N ASP A 68 -5.23 21.08 2.06
CA ASP A 68 -4.44 22.32 2.16
C ASP A 68 -2.91 22.12 2.31
N THR A 69 -2.41 20.91 2.58
CA THR A 69 -0.99 20.67 2.85
C THR A 69 -0.32 19.70 1.90
N TYR A 70 -1.05 18.76 1.29
CA TYR A 70 -0.42 17.65 0.56
C TYR A 70 0.40 18.09 -0.66
N LEU A 71 0.02 19.18 -1.34
CA LEU A 71 0.77 19.70 -2.49
C LEU A 71 2.13 20.28 -2.09
N ASP A 72 2.19 21.02 -0.98
CA ASP A 72 3.45 21.59 -0.46
C ASP A 72 4.31 20.49 0.20
N CYS A 73 3.69 19.53 0.85
CA CYS A 73 4.40 18.34 1.35
C CYS A 73 5.03 17.54 0.20
N TRP A 74 4.35 17.42 -0.93
CA TRP A 74 4.90 16.72 -2.09
C TRP A 74 6.19 17.35 -2.59
N LYS A 75 6.24 18.67 -2.74
CA LYS A 75 7.47 19.40 -3.14
C LYS A 75 8.64 19.12 -2.20
N GLN A 76 8.38 19.02 -0.90
CA GLN A 76 9.42 18.66 0.07
C GLN A 76 9.83 17.18 -0.07
N MET A 77 8.89 16.26 -0.39
CA MET A 77 9.22 14.86 -0.66
C MET A 77 10.08 14.72 -1.92
N GLU A 78 9.82 15.48 -2.98
CA GLU A 78 10.65 15.53 -4.18
C GLU A 78 12.09 15.94 -3.86
N GLN A 79 12.27 16.92 -2.96
CA GLN A 79 13.60 17.33 -2.53
C GLN A 79 14.33 16.22 -1.76
N LEU A 80 13.64 15.51 -0.88
CA LEU A 80 14.18 14.36 -0.15
C LEU A 80 14.56 13.18 -1.07
N TYR A 81 13.79 12.98 -2.13
CA TYR A 81 14.13 12.03 -3.19
C TYR A 81 15.41 12.44 -3.93
N LYS A 82 15.51 13.71 -4.37
CA LYS A 82 16.70 14.26 -5.05
C LYS A 82 17.97 14.15 -4.20
N GLU A 83 17.82 14.29 -2.88
CA GLU A 83 18.91 14.17 -1.91
C GLU A 83 19.24 12.71 -1.51
N GLY A 84 18.45 11.73 -1.96
CA GLY A 84 18.72 10.32 -1.72
C GLY A 84 18.24 9.76 -0.37
N TYR A 85 17.48 10.51 0.41
CA TYR A 85 16.86 10.00 1.64
C TYR A 85 15.73 8.99 1.37
N ALA A 86 15.11 9.08 0.21
CA ALA A 86 14.16 8.09 -0.30
C ALA A 86 14.52 7.72 -1.74
N LYS A 87 14.55 6.42 -2.07
CA LYS A 87 14.87 5.96 -3.44
C LYS A 87 13.65 6.01 -4.37
N ALA A 88 12.46 6.09 -3.81
CA ALA A 88 11.20 6.30 -4.50
C ALA A 88 10.24 7.10 -3.59
N ILE A 89 9.33 7.84 -4.20
CA ILE A 89 8.27 8.57 -3.51
C ILE A 89 6.91 8.23 -4.11
N GLY A 90 5.87 8.22 -3.26
CA GLY A 90 4.53 7.88 -3.68
C GLY A 90 3.47 8.40 -2.71
N VAL A 91 2.24 8.00 -2.96
CA VAL A 91 1.07 8.46 -2.23
C VAL A 91 0.20 7.30 -1.76
N CYS A 92 -0.57 7.51 -0.70
CA CYS A 92 -1.61 6.58 -0.27
C CYS A 92 -2.97 7.26 -0.25
N ASN A 93 -4.02 6.48 -0.50
CA ASN A 93 -5.41 6.92 -0.40
C ASN A 93 -5.80 8.04 -1.37
N PHE A 94 -5.04 8.24 -2.44
CA PHE A 94 -5.38 9.20 -3.48
C PHE A 94 -6.45 8.65 -4.40
N LYS A 95 -7.38 9.51 -4.81
CA LYS A 95 -8.31 9.31 -5.93
C LYS A 95 -7.82 10.10 -7.16
N GLU A 96 -8.43 9.91 -8.31
CA GLU A 96 -8.02 10.55 -9.57
C GLU A 96 -7.94 12.08 -9.44
N HIS A 97 -8.92 12.73 -8.82
CA HIS A 97 -8.91 14.19 -8.65
C HIS A 97 -7.76 14.71 -7.76
N HIS A 98 -7.28 13.92 -6.79
CA HIS A 98 -6.08 14.27 -6.02
C HIS A 98 -4.84 14.20 -6.90
N PHE A 99 -4.75 13.19 -7.75
CA PHE A 99 -3.66 13.10 -8.74
C PHE A 99 -3.71 14.25 -9.73
N ASP A 100 -4.90 14.63 -10.23
CA ASP A 100 -5.06 15.74 -11.18
C ASP A 100 -4.50 17.05 -10.61
N GLN A 101 -4.71 17.30 -9.33
CA GLN A 101 -4.16 18.48 -8.66
C GLN A 101 -2.63 18.33 -8.46
N LEU A 102 -2.19 17.18 -7.99
CA LEU A 102 -0.77 16.91 -7.74
C LEU A 102 0.06 16.99 -9.02
N MET A 103 -0.39 16.38 -10.10
CA MET A 103 0.32 16.34 -11.39
C MET A 103 0.52 17.71 -12.03
N ARG A 104 -0.28 18.71 -11.66
CA ARG A 104 -0.12 20.11 -12.16
C ARG A 104 1.08 20.82 -11.52
N VAL A 105 1.51 20.38 -10.34
CA VAL A 105 2.57 21.06 -9.57
C VAL A 105 3.81 20.19 -9.35
N ALA A 106 3.70 18.88 -9.57
CA ALA A 106 4.77 17.93 -9.36
C ALA A 106 5.85 18.02 -10.46
N GLU A 107 7.12 18.18 -10.07
CA GLU A 107 8.27 17.98 -10.97
C GLU A 107 8.57 16.48 -11.12
N ILE A 108 8.39 15.72 -10.03
CA ILE A 108 8.56 14.26 -9.98
C ILE A 108 7.19 13.64 -9.73
N LYS A 109 6.70 12.85 -10.67
CA LYS A 109 5.42 12.16 -10.53
C LYS A 109 5.49 11.10 -9.42
N PRO A 110 4.39 10.83 -8.70
CA PRO A 110 4.33 9.69 -7.79
C PRO A 110 4.66 8.39 -8.52
N MET A 111 5.55 7.60 -7.94
CA MET A 111 5.97 6.30 -8.50
C MET A 111 5.06 5.17 -8.02
N VAL A 112 4.40 5.38 -6.88
CA VAL A 112 3.56 4.39 -6.21
C VAL A 112 2.27 5.01 -5.73
N CYS A 113 1.16 4.26 -5.86
CA CYS A 113 -0.13 4.56 -5.23
C CYS A 113 -0.55 3.38 -4.35
N GLN A 114 -0.55 3.56 -3.02
CA GLN A 114 -1.01 2.53 -2.09
C GLN A 114 -2.44 2.85 -1.63
N ILE A 115 -3.40 2.01 -2.02
CA ILE A 115 -4.83 2.20 -1.74
C ILE A 115 -5.50 0.92 -1.24
N GLU A 116 -6.70 1.05 -0.67
CA GLU A 116 -7.55 -0.10 -0.38
C GLU A 116 -7.93 -0.82 -1.67
N SER A 117 -7.62 -2.11 -1.77
CA SER A 117 -8.09 -2.94 -2.87
C SER A 117 -8.21 -4.40 -2.44
N HIS A 118 -9.34 -5.03 -2.79
CA HIS A 118 -9.67 -6.42 -2.48
C HIS A 118 -10.84 -6.87 -3.37
N PRO A 119 -11.25 -8.15 -3.39
CA PRO A 119 -12.30 -8.63 -4.31
C PRO A 119 -13.62 -7.87 -4.26
N LEU A 120 -14.04 -7.36 -3.09
CA LEU A 120 -15.27 -6.56 -2.98
C LEU A 120 -15.10 -5.08 -3.43
N PHE A 121 -13.86 -4.65 -3.63
CA PHE A 121 -13.48 -3.30 -4.03
C PHE A 121 -12.16 -3.30 -4.82
N PRO A 122 -12.13 -3.84 -6.04
CA PRO A 122 -10.90 -4.10 -6.79
C PRO A 122 -10.22 -2.85 -7.36
N GLN A 123 -10.89 -1.69 -7.34
CA GLN A 123 -10.35 -0.40 -7.80
C GLN A 123 -9.89 -0.43 -9.27
N ASN A 124 -10.68 -1.03 -10.16
CA ASN A 124 -10.30 -1.23 -11.57
C ASN A 124 -9.97 0.08 -12.28
N ASN A 125 -10.76 1.15 -12.05
CA ASN A 125 -10.50 2.47 -12.65
C ASN A 125 -9.15 3.03 -12.18
N MET A 126 -8.89 3.00 -10.88
CA MET A 126 -7.62 3.46 -10.32
C MET A 126 -6.44 2.60 -10.79
N LEU A 127 -6.64 1.29 -10.96
CA LEU A 127 -5.60 0.40 -11.51
C LEU A 127 -5.27 0.78 -12.97
N SER A 128 -6.29 1.07 -13.79
CA SER A 128 -6.10 1.55 -15.16
C SER A 128 -5.38 2.90 -15.17
N TYR A 129 -5.85 3.85 -14.37
CA TYR A 129 -5.20 5.16 -14.20
C TYR A 129 -3.72 5.02 -13.82
N CYS A 130 -3.41 4.18 -12.85
CA CYS A 130 -2.03 3.94 -12.42
C CYS A 130 -1.19 3.36 -13.57
N LYS A 131 -1.69 2.37 -14.29
CA LYS A 131 -1.00 1.77 -15.45
C LYS A 131 -0.71 2.78 -16.55
N GLU A 132 -1.68 3.60 -16.91
CA GLU A 132 -1.56 4.64 -17.95
C GLU A 132 -0.53 5.71 -17.57
N ASN A 133 -0.36 5.99 -16.28
CA ASN A 133 0.57 6.98 -15.77
C ASN A 133 1.92 6.41 -15.31
N ASN A 134 2.19 5.10 -15.49
CA ASN A 134 3.38 4.39 -15.00
C ASN A 134 3.54 4.49 -13.47
N ILE A 135 2.45 4.40 -12.73
CA ILE A 135 2.40 4.38 -11.28
C ILE A 135 2.17 2.94 -10.81
N GLN A 136 3.02 2.41 -9.93
CA GLN A 136 2.81 1.09 -9.35
C GLN A 136 1.70 1.13 -8.30
N MET A 137 0.64 0.37 -8.51
CA MET A 137 -0.40 0.22 -7.49
C MET A 137 0.01 -0.79 -6.43
N MET A 138 -0.18 -0.43 -5.15
CA MET A 138 -0.09 -1.32 -3.99
C MET A 138 -1.46 -1.40 -3.31
N ALA A 139 -1.82 -2.58 -2.82
CA ALA A 139 -3.10 -2.82 -2.15
C ALA A 139 -2.90 -3.01 -0.64
N TYR A 140 -3.45 -2.11 0.17
CA TYR A 140 -3.61 -2.42 1.59
C TYR A 140 -4.98 -3.08 1.85
N THR A 141 -5.10 -3.82 2.97
CA THR A 141 -6.25 -4.67 3.26
C THR A 141 -6.58 -5.65 2.10
N PRO A 142 -5.55 -6.28 1.46
CA PRO A 142 -5.70 -6.97 0.18
C PRO A 142 -6.68 -8.15 0.24
N THR A 143 -6.83 -8.79 1.40
CA THR A 143 -7.75 -9.92 1.60
C THR A 143 -9.17 -9.50 2.01
N GLY A 144 -9.49 -8.19 1.95
CA GLY A 144 -10.79 -7.67 2.38
C GLY A 144 -11.13 -8.02 3.84
N ARG A 145 -10.10 -8.10 4.72
CA ARG A 145 -10.21 -8.52 6.14
C ARG A 145 -10.91 -9.88 6.30
N MET A 146 -10.87 -10.70 5.29
CA MET A 146 -11.58 -11.99 5.21
C MET A 146 -13.08 -11.84 5.53
N ASP A 147 -13.72 -10.83 4.94
CA ASP A 147 -15.16 -10.58 5.03
C ASP A 147 -15.96 -11.85 4.72
N ALA A 148 -17.12 -12.02 5.39
CA ALA A 148 -17.94 -13.21 5.24
C ALA A 148 -18.37 -13.46 3.78
N ARG A 149 -18.59 -12.41 3.00
CA ARG A 149 -18.94 -12.51 1.57
C ARG A 149 -17.81 -13.12 0.75
N ILE A 150 -16.56 -12.90 1.12
CA ILE A 150 -15.38 -13.52 0.50
C ILE A 150 -15.24 -14.96 0.99
N LYS A 151 -15.23 -15.17 2.30
CA LYS A 151 -15.05 -16.49 2.92
C LYS A 151 -16.08 -17.52 2.50
N ASN A 152 -17.34 -17.09 2.34
CA ASN A 152 -18.47 -17.96 2.04
C ASN A 152 -18.75 -18.09 0.54
N SER A 153 -18.00 -17.38 -0.32
CA SER A 153 -18.14 -17.48 -1.78
C SER A 153 -17.81 -18.89 -2.26
N GLU A 154 -18.76 -19.51 -2.96
CA GLU A 154 -18.56 -20.84 -3.55
C GLU A 154 -17.47 -20.84 -4.63
N SER A 155 -17.35 -19.74 -5.41
CA SER A 155 -16.27 -19.59 -6.39
C SER A 155 -14.91 -19.60 -5.70
N MET A 156 -14.75 -18.81 -4.62
CA MET A 156 -13.48 -18.75 -3.86
C MET A 156 -13.11 -20.10 -3.24
N LYS A 157 -14.08 -20.84 -2.70
CA LYS A 157 -13.84 -22.19 -2.15
C LYS A 157 -13.37 -23.17 -3.24
N LYS A 158 -14.05 -23.21 -4.40
CA LYS A 158 -13.66 -24.07 -5.51
C LYS A 158 -12.25 -23.77 -6.03
N ILE A 159 -11.89 -22.49 -6.17
CA ILE A 159 -10.54 -22.09 -6.58
C ILE A 159 -9.52 -22.50 -5.53
N SER A 160 -9.80 -22.24 -4.25
CA SER A 160 -9.00 -22.64 -3.10
C SER A 160 -8.71 -24.15 -3.08
N GLU A 161 -9.74 -24.97 -3.25
CA GLU A 161 -9.65 -26.44 -3.30
C GLU A 161 -8.82 -26.91 -4.50
N LYS A 162 -9.05 -26.34 -5.70
CA LYS A 162 -8.33 -26.70 -6.93
C LYS A 162 -6.82 -26.56 -6.79
N TYR A 163 -6.37 -25.46 -6.17
CA TYR A 163 -4.94 -25.16 -6.01
C TYR A 163 -4.37 -25.65 -4.67
N GLN A 164 -5.18 -26.22 -3.78
CA GLN A 164 -4.80 -26.59 -2.41
C GLN A 164 -4.18 -25.41 -1.64
N LYS A 165 -4.71 -24.21 -1.87
CA LYS A 165 -4.31 -22.95 -1.24
C LYS A 165 -5.49 -22.38 -0.46
N ASN A 166 -5.22 -21.65 0.63
CA ASN A 166 -6.30 -20.97 1.33
C ASN A 166 -6.80 -19.73 0.54
N ILE A 167 -8.00 -19.25 0.88
CA ILE A 167 -8.63 -18.13 0.18
C ILE A 167 -7.75 -16.85 0.20
N ALA A 168 -7.01 -16.62 1.28
CA ALA A 168 -6.11 -15.47 1.34
C ALA A 168 -4.99 -15.58 0.29
N GLN A 169 -4.36 -16.76 0.15
CA GLN A 169 -3.35 -17.01 -0.88
C GLN A 169 -3.90 -16.81 -2.29
N VAL A 170 -5.12 -17.29 -2.57
CA VAL A 170 -5.80 -17.07 -3.85
C VAL A 170 -5.95 -15.57 -4.14
N ILE A 171 -6.41 -14.79 -3.17
CA ILE A 171 -6.58 -13.35 -3.33
C ILE A 171 -5.24 -12.63 -3.52
N LEU A 172 -4.21 -13.01 -2.77
CA LEU A 172 -2.89 -12.42 -2.93
C LEU A 172 -2.31 -12.72 -4.32
N ARG A 173 -2.51 -13.95 -4.82
CA ARG A 173 -2.14 -14.32 -6.19
C ARG A 173 -2.89 -13.53 -7.24
N TRP A 174 -4.20 -13.35 -7.06
CA TRP A 174 -5.04 -12.51 -7.93
C TRP A 174 -4.49 -11.07 -8.02
N HIS A 175 -4.12 -10.44 -6.89
CA HIS A 175 -3.47 -9.13 -6.91
C HIS A 175 -2.19 -9.13 -7.74
N CYS A 176 -1.30 -10.09 -7.50
CA CYS A 176 -0.03 -10.19 -8.23
C CYS A 176 -0.25 -10.32 -9.74
N GLN A 177 -1.23 -11.14 -10.18
CA GLN A 177 -1.52 -11.33 -11.60
C GLN A 177 -2.14 -10.10 -12.27
N ARG A 178 -2.79 -9.21 -11.48
CA ARG A 178 -3.25 -7.89 -11.95
C ARG A 178 -2.12 -6.85 -12.03
N GLY A 179 -0.90 -7.17 -11.57
CA GLY A 179 0.21 -6.23 -11.42
C GLY A 179 0.09 -5.32 -10.20
N VAL A 180 -0.65 -5.75 -9.18
CA VAL A 180 -0.84 -5.03 -7.92
C VAL A 180 0.02 -5.69 -6.84
N ILE A 181 0.75 -4.91 -6.05
CA ILE A 181 1.56 -5.41 -4.93
C ILE A 181 0.68 -5.45 -3.66
N PRO A 182 0.33 -6.64 -3.14
CA PRO A 182 -0.45 -6.73 -1.90
C PRO A 182 0.43 -6.45 -0.68
N VAL A 183 -0.06 -5.61 0.23
CA VAL A 183 0.57 -5.31 1.52
C VAL A 183 -0.22 -5.99 2.63
N VAL A 184 0.39 -6.99 3.24
CA VAL A 184 -0.25 -7.81 4.28
C VAL A 184 0.26 -7.45 5.67
N ASN A 185 -0.56 -7.68 6.67
CA ASN A 185 -0.20 -7.57 8.08
C ASN A 185 -0.67 -8.84 8.82
N THR A 186 0.24 -9.45 9.57
CA THR A 186 -0.08 -10.59 10.44
C THR A 186 0.88 -10.68 11.61
N THR A 187 0.39 -11.20 12.73
CA THR A 187 1.20 -11.60 13.90
C THR A 187 1.34 -13.11 14.00
N ASN A 188 0.72 -13.86 13.08
CA ASN A 188 0.77 -15.30 13.02
C ASN A 188 1.83 -15.75 12.01
N ILE A 189 2.80 -16.54 12.47
CA ILE A 189 3.91 -17.02 11.64
C ILE A 189 3.45 -17.96 10.51
N GLU A 190 2.40 -18.75 10.74
CA GLU A 190 1.85 -19.62 9.68
C GLU A 190 1.17 -18.80 8.58
N HIS A 191 0.40 -17.76 8.95
CA HIS A 191 -0.13 -16.83 7.96
C HIS A 191 0.97 -16.09 7.19
N LEU A 192 2.12 -15.80 7.83
CA LEU A 192 3.24 -15.19 7.12
C LEU A 192 3.82 -16.15 6.07
N LYS A 193 3.99 -17.44 6.40
CA LYS A 193 4.43 -18.47 5.45
C LYS A 193 3.43 -18.61 4.30
N ASP A 194 2.14 -18.73 4.62
CA ASP A 194 1.08 -18.82 3.62
C ASP A 194 1.08 -17.63 2.66
N ASN A 195 1.25 -16.39 3.19
CA ASN A 195 1.29 -15.18 2.37
C ASN A 195 2.49 -15.14 1.41
N MET A 196 3.57 -15.84 1.70
CA MET A 196 4.73 -15.99 0.82
C MET A 196 4.58 -17.13 -0.18
N ASP A 197 3.76 -18.12 0.13
CA ASP A 197 3.53 -19.34 -0.68
C ASP A 197 2.41 -19.13 -1.71
N ILE A 198 2.62 -18.16 -2.62
CA ILE A 198 1.65 -17.74 -3.64
C ILE A 198 2.23 -17.72 -5.07
N PHE A 199 3.47 -18.18 -5.26
CA PHE A 199 4.17 -18.07 -6.54
C PHE A 199 4.28 -19.39 -7.29
N ASP A 200 3.86 -20.50 -6.69
CA ASP A 200 3.90 -21.86 -7.24
C ASP A 200 2.67 -22.23 -8.06
N PHE A 201 1.66 -21.36 -8.15
CA PHE A 201 0.45 -21.55 -8.95
C PHE A 201 0.06 -20.28 -9.71
N SER A 202 -0.83 -20.41 -10.68
CA SER A 202 -1.41 -19.28 -11.42
C SER A 202 -2.90 -19.50 -11.65
N LEU A 203 -3.69 -18.47 -11.36
CA LEU A 203 -5.13 -18.44 -11.65
C LEU A 203 -5.35 -18.37 -13.14
N GLN A 204 -6.32 -19.13 -13.63
CA GLN A 204 -6.74 -19.09 -15.03
C GLN A 204 -7.58 -17.82 -15.30
N PRO A 205 -7.73 -17.40 -16.57
CA PRO A 205 -8.48 -16.17 -16.91
C PRO A 205 -9.93 -16.17 -16.39
N ASP A 206 -10.63 -17.30 -16.47
CA ASP A 206 -11.99 -17.48 -15.96
C ASP A 206 -12.06 -17.37 -14.42
N GLU A 207 -11.04 -17.85 -13.72
CA GLU A 207 -10.94 -17.71 -12.26
C GLU A 207 -10.64 -16.26 -11.84
N MET A 208 -9.81 -15.56 -12.59
CA MET A 208 -9.58 -14.12 -12.40
C MET A 208 -10.89 -13.35 -12.55
N GLU A 209 -11.67 -13.66 -13.60
CA GLU A 209 -12.98 -13.05 -13.84
C GLU A 209 -13.98 -13.34 -12.71
N LEU A 210 -14.04 -14.59 -12.21
CA LEU A 210 -14.89 -14.95 -11.07
C LEU A 210 -14.57 -14.12 -9.81
N ILE A 211 -13.30 -13.82 -9.57
CA ILE A 211 -12.89 -12.96 -8.45
C ILE A 211 -13.27 -11.49 -8.73
N ASP A 212 -13.06 -11.02 -9.96
CA ASP A 212 -13.43 -9.66 -10.38
C ASP A 212 -14.94 -9.41 -10.29
N MET A 213 -15.76 -10.42 -10.56
CA MET A 213 -17.23 -10.37 -10.40
C MET A 213 -17.70 -10.22 -8.96
N MET A 214 -16.86 -10.44 -7.96
CA MET A 214 -17.18 -10.15 -6.55
C MET A 214 -17.27 -8.66 -6.24
N ASN A 215 -16.89 -7.80 -7.17
CA ASN A 215 -16.93 -6.34 -7.03
C ASN A 215 -18.36 -5.84 -6.77
N ILE A 216 -18.55 -5.26 -5.61
CA ILE A 216 -19.79 -4.58 -5.21
C ILE A 216 -19.54 -3.13 -4.79
N ASN A 217 -18.37 -2.60 -5.15
CA ASN A 217 -17.90 -1.25 -4.79
C ASN A 217 -17.95 -1.00 -3.26
N CYS A 218 -17.62 -2.02 -2.47
CA CYS A 218 -17.73 -1.99 -1.02
C CYS A 218 -16.39 -1.65 -0.38
N ARG A 219 -16.19 -0.40 0.00
CA ARG A 219 -15.06 0.07 0.79
C ARG A 219 -15.20 -0.41 2.25
N LEU A 220 -14.14 -0.91 2.84
CA LEU A 220 -14.07 -1.38 4.23
C LEU A 220 -13.29 -0.43 5.14
N ARG A 221 -12.59 0.54 4.56
CA ARG A 221 -11.79 1.56 5.27
C ARG A 221 -12.36 2.96 4.98
N TYR A 222 -11.71 3.98 5.49
CA TYR A 222 -12.14 5.36 5.32
C TYR A 222 -12.09 5.81 3.85
N ASP A 223 -13.08 6.61 3.46
CA ASP A 223 -13.05 7.30 2.18
C ASP A 223 -12.22 8.59 2.30
N PRO A 224 -11.21 8.81 1.44
CA PRO A 224 -10.34 9.99 1.52
C PRO A 224 -11.04 11.32 1.31
N ASP A 225 -12.25 11.35 0.73
CA ASP A 225 -13.02 12.59 0.53
C ASP A 225 -13.88 12.98 1.73
N THR A 226 -14.13 12.04 2.65
CA THR A 226 -15.06 12.25 3.77
C THR A 226 -14.47 11.96 5.13
N VAL A 227 -13.24 11.44 5.18
CA VAL A 227 -12.59 11.07 6.43
C VAL A 227 -12.21 12.31 7.25
N ASP A 228 -12.35 12.18 8.56
CA ASP A 228 -11.77 13.13 9.51
C ASP A 228 -10.26 12.87 9.65
N PHE A 229 -9.46 13.66 8.97
CA PHE A 229 -8.00 13.52 8.96
C PHE A 229 -7.34 13.70 10.32
N THR A 230 -8.05 14.17 11.35
CA THR A 230 -7.52 14.23 12.72
C THR A 230 -7.56 12.87 13.42
N LYS A 231 -8.31 11.92 12.85
CA LYS A 231 -8.55 10.57 13.44
C LYS A 231 -7.89 9.42 12.67
N CYS A 232 -7.20 9.68 11.57
CA CYS A 232 -6.57 8.66 10.75
C CYS A 232 -5.09 8.96 10.45
#